data_94413c10d6cca922a95fd9dd423f9b43
#
_entry.id   94413c10d6cca922a95fd9dd423f9b43
#
_cell.length_a   1.000
_cell.length_b   1.000
_cell.length_c   1.000
_cell.angle_alpha   90.00
_cell.angle_beta   90.00
_cell.angle_gamma   90.00
#
_symmetry.space_group_name_H-M   'P 1'
#
loop_
_entity.id
_entity.type
_entity.pdbx_description
1 polymer ?
#
loop_
_entity_poly.entity_id
_entity_poly.type
_entity_poly.pdbx_seq_one_letter_code
_entity_poly.pdbx_strand_id
1 'polypeptide(L)'
;MPAAFAGLPRALLYVLVFNTVVAVLLTAAGFGGDFGHNLVYSQCIGLAMLFSIHTAWHLLWPEGRPPAVGMVALLAIAVPVAWLAGSALAAALLGQPWRSAISQGGLAVLMITAAAGIVGTFFFWTRGRLAQIGAHAAQAELRMLQAQIEPHFLFNTLANLDALIASDPPRARVMLGHLNDYLRATLAAARRERHTLREEFALLSGYLELLAIRMGPRLAFTLELPEALAAEPLPPMLLQLLVENAIKHGLERKVGGGRVMVRAALDGRKLVLTVEDDGLGLGASRSVGGGVGVAHLRERLAALYGGGAALELRDNSSGGVTATITLPEATHAR
;
A
#
# COMPACT_ATOMS: atom_id res chain seq x y z
N MET A 1 -9.84 -26.06 -11.46
CA MET A 1 -11.24 -25.58 -11.30
C MET A 1 -11.22 -24.09 -11.58
N PRO A 2 -12.09 -23.54 -12.42
CA PRO A 2 -12.12 -22.12 -12.68
C PRO A 2 -12.35 -21.37 -11.36
N ALA A 3 -11.68 -20.21 -11.19
CA ALA A 3 -11.71 -19.37 -9.98
C ALA A 3 -13.14 -18.99 -9.51
N ALA A 4 -14.11 -19.08 -10.41
CA ALA A 4 -15.55 -18.85 -10.18
C ALA A 4 -16.14 -19.71 -9.05
N PHE A 5 -15.64 -20.93 -8.81
CA PHE A 5 -16.22 -21.87 -7.83
C PHE A 5 -15.47 -21.94 -6.49
N ALA A 6 -14.36 -21.24 -6.34
CA ALA A 6 -13.53 -21.33 -5.12
C ALA A 6 -14.24 -20.91 -3.83
N GLY A 7 -15.24 -20.01 -3.92
CA GLY A 7 -16.06 -19.55 -2.79
C GLY A 7 -17.38 -20.27 -2.56
N LEU A 8 -17.82 -21.09 -3.54
CA LEU A 8 -19.14 -21.71 -3.54
C LEU A 8 -19.37 -22.65 -2.34
N PRO A 9 -18.41 -23.53 -1.91
CA PRO A 9 -18.62 -24.41 -0.78
C PRO A 9 -18.90 -23.67 0.54
N ARG A 10 -18.18 -22.54 0.76
CA ARG A 10 -18.41 -21.70 1.94
C ARG A 10 -19.75 -20.97 1.88
N ALA A 11 -20.12 -20.42 0.72
CA ALA A 11 -21.40 -19.77 0.52
C ALA A 11 -22.55 -20.78 0.72
N LEU A 12 -22.43 -22.00 0.22
CA LEU A 12 -23.39 -23.08 0.40
C LEU A 12 -23.59 -23.39 1.89
N LEU A 13 -22.51 -23.56 2.65
CA LEU A 13 -22.59 -23.82 4.10
C LEU A 13 -23.33 -22.68 4.83
N TYR A 14 -23.00 -21.42 4.54
CA TYR A 14 -23.68 -20.28 5.14
C TYR A 14 -25.16 -20.26 4.81
N VAL A 15 -25.53 -20.52 3.56
CA VAL A 15 -26.95 -20.54 3.14
C VAL A 15 -27.72 -21.66 3.83
N LEU A 16 -27.14 -22.87 3.94
CA LEU A 16 -27.78 -23.99 4.62
C LEU A 16 -28.02 -23.68 6.12
N VAL A 17 -27.01 -23.16 6.82
CA VAL A 17 -27.14 -22.77 8.23
C VAL A 17 -28.17 -21.65 8.41
N PHE A 18 -28.08 -20.61 7.58
CA PHE A 18 -28.99 -19.46 7.65
C PHE A 18 -30.43 -19.86 7.41
N ASN A 19 -30.71 -20.67 6.36
CA ASN A 19 -32.04 -21.13 6.04
C ASN A 19 -32.62 -22.05 7.13
N THR A 20 -31.77 -22.82 7.82
CA THR A 20 -32.23 -23.61 8.98
C THR A 20 -32.67 -22.68 10.11
N VAL A 21 -31.94 -21.61 10.39
CA VAL A 21 -32.36 -20.59 11.37
C VAL A 21 -33.69 -19.93 10.97
N VAL A 22 -33.84 -19.59 9.69
CA VAL A 22 -35.10 -19.04 9.18
C VAL A 22 -36.24 -20.01 9.39
N ALA A 23 -36.06 -21.31 9.11
CA ALA A 23 -37.09 -22.33 9.32
C ALA A 23 -37.49 -22.43 10.81
N VAL A 24 -36.57 -22.38 11.74
CA VAL A 24 -36.81 -22.37 13.19
C VAL A 24 -37.64 -21.13 13.57
N LEU A 25 -37.27 -19.95 13.08
CA LEU A 25 -37.96 -18.69 13.38
C LEU A 25 -39.38 -18.69 12.81
N LEU A 26 -39.59 -19.17 11.57
CA LEU A 26 -40.93 -19.29 10.97
C LEU A 26 -41.84 -20.24 11.77
N THR A 27 -41.28 -21.39 12.21
CA THR A 27 -42.02 -22.35 13.01
C THR A 27 -42.39 -21.78 14.38
N ALA A 28 -41.45 -21.10 15.03
CA ALA A 28 -41.67 -20.45 16.34
C ALA A 28 -42.69 -19.31 16.24
N ALA A 29 -42.78 -18.62 15.09
CA ALA A 29 -43.75 -17.56 14.82
C ALA A 29 -45.12 -18.09 14.36
N GLY A 30 -45.28 -19.41 14.21
CA GLY A 30 -46.54 -20.02 13.78
C GLY A 30 -46.86 -19.87 12.29
N PHE A 31 -45.84 -19.56 11.48
CA PHE A 31 -46.00 -19.46 10.03
C PHE A 31 -45.73 -20.80 9.33
N GLY A 32 -46.55 -21.11 8.31
CA GLY A 32 -46.24 -22.10 7.27
C GLY A 32 -46.43 -23.58 7.62
N GLY A 33 -46.56 -23.98 8.89
CA GLY A 33 -46.71 -25.39 9.27
C GLY A 33 -45.65 -25.87 10.26
N ASP A 34 -45.30 -27.16 10.27
CA ASP A 34 -44.28 -27.74 11.15
C ASP A 34 -42.84 -27.37 10.71
N PHE A 35 -41.87 -27.69 11.55
CA PHE A 35 -40.45 -27.41 11.28
C PHE A 35 -39.97 -28.07 9.98
N GLY A 36 -40.40 -29.32 9.71
CA GLY A 36 -39.98 -30.03 8.49
C GLY A 36 -40.45 -29.33 7.23
N HIS A 37 -41.72 -28.88 7.23
CA HIS A 37 -42.27 -28.10 6.15
C HIS A 37 -41.52 -26.79 5.92
N ASN A 38 -41.32 -25.99 6.94
CA ASN A 38 -40.60 -24.72 6.88
C ASN A 38 -39.11 -24.92 6.47
N LEU A 39 -38.49 -26.00 6.88
CA LEU A 39 -37.10 -26.33 6.51
C LEU A 39 -36.99 -26.61 5.01
N VAL A 40 -37.88 -27.43 4.44
CA VAL A 40 -37.87 -27.75 3.00
C VAL A 40 -38.07 -26.48 2.18
N TYR A 41 -39.05 -25.65 2.52
CA TYR A 41 -39.28 -24.39 1.81
C TYR A 41 -38.08 -23.43 1.93
N SER A 42 -37.58 -23.22 3.12
CA SER A 42 -36.39 -22.33 3.34
C SER A 42 -35.19 -22.79 2.56
N GLN A 43 -34.88 -24.11 2.56
CA GLN A 43 -33.72 -24.64 1.84
C GLN A 43 -33.93 -24.51 0.32
N CYS A 44 -35.06 -24.87 -0.23
CA CYS A 44 -35.35 -24.79 -1.66
C CYS A 44 -35.26 -23.34 -2.17
N ILE A 45 -35.87 -22.38 -1.48
CA ILE A 45 -35.83 -20.96 -1.84
C ILE A 45 -34.41 -20.39 -1.72
N GLY A 46 -33.71 -20.65 -0.60
CA GLY A 46 -32.40 -20.11 -0.39
C GLY A 46 -31.35 -20.69 -1.35
N LEU A 47 -31.41 -21.97 -1.69
CA LEU A 47 -30.56 -22.57 -2.71
C LEU A 47 -30.88 -22.01 -4.10
N ALA A 48 -32.15 -21.88 -4.47
CA ALA A 48 -32.53 -21.24 -5.73
C ALA A 48 -32.00 -19.80 -5.82
N MET A 49 -32.01 -19.06 -4.72
CA MET A 49 -31.48 -17.69 -4.65
C MET A 49 -29.94 -17.69 -4.82
N LEU A 50 -29.21 -18.55 -4.09
CA LEU A 50 -27.76 -18.68 -4.21
C LEU A 50 -27.34 -18.96 -5.64
N PHE A 51 -27.95 -19.96 -6.28
CA PHE A 51 -27.62 -20.35 -7.64
C PHE A 51 -28.00 -19.29 -8.67
N SER A 52 -29.17 -18.66 -8.54
CA SER A 52 -29.62 -17.59 -9.45
C SER A 52 -28.69 -16.40 -9.39
N ILE A 53 -28.35 -15.91 -8.20
CA ILE A 53 -27.45 -14.75 -8.01
C ILE A 53 -26.06 -15.12 -8.49
N HIS A 54 -25.53 -16.27 -8.10
CA HIS A 54 -24.17 -16.71 -8.48
C HIS A 54 -24.02 -16.85 -9.99
N THR A 55 -24.96 -17.51 -10.64
CA THR A 55 -24.95 -17.70 -12.10
C THR A 55 -25.07 -16.38 -12.84
N ALA A 56 -26.05 -15.55 -12.47
CA ALA A 56 -26.24 -14.25 -13.11
C ALA A 56 -25.05 -13.31 -12.90
N TRP A 57 -24.42 -13.34 -11.71
CA TRP A 57 -23.21 -12.55 -11.46
C TRP A 57 -22.09 -12.94 -12.43
N HIS A 58 -21.79 -14.24 -12.56
CA HIS A 58 -20.69 -14.70 -13.42
C HIS A 58 -20.99 -14.54 -14.92
N LEU A 59 -22.25 -14.58 -15.31
CA LEU A 59 -22.63 -14.35 -16.70
C LEU A 59 -22.58 -12.86 -17.09
N LEU A 60 -23.03 -11.98 -16.20
CA LEU A 60 -23.14 -10.55 -16.50
C LEU A 60 -21.85 -9.77 -16.20
N TRP A 61 -21.05 -10.23 -15.21
CA TRP A 61 -19.81 -9.58 -14.78
C TRP A 61 -18.66 -10.60 -14.61
N PRO A 62 -18.20 -11.23 -15.70
CA PRO A 62 -17.20 -12.31 -15.64
C PRO A 62 -15.84 -11.84 -15.08
N GLU A 63 -15.46 -10.59 -15.33
CA GLU A 63 -14.14 -10.04 -14.95
C GLU A 63 -14.16 -9.16 -13.70
N GLY A 64 -15.34 -8.99 -13.06
CA GLY A 64 -15.45 -8.04 -11.98
C GLY A 64 -16.65 -8.20 -11.07
N ARG A 65 -16.91 -7.12 -10.36
CA ARG A 65 -18.08 -7.01 -9.48
C ARG A 65 -19.13 -6.11 -10.09
N PRO A 66 -20.40 -6.44 -9.88
CA PRO A 66 -21.48 -5.57 -10.34
C PRO A 66 -21.36 -4.19 -9.69
N PRO A 67 -21.63 -3.11 -10.44
CA PRO A 67 -21.83 -1.79 -9.85
C PRO A 67 -23.06 -1.82 -8.93
N ALA A 68 -23.17 -0.87 -8.00
CA ALA A 68 -24.28 -0.85 -7.04
C ALA A 68 -25.67 -0.95 -7.71
N VAL A 69 -25.86 -0.22 -8.81
CA VAL A 69 -27.10 -0.26 -9.60
C VAL A 69 -27.33 -1.65 -10.20
N GLY A 70 -26.29 -2.27 -10.74
CA GLY A 70 -26.36 -3.63 -11.29
C GLY A 70 -26.71 -4.67 -10.22
N MET A 71 -26.21 -4.51 -9.00
CA MET A 71 -26.55 -5.37 -7.87
C MET A 71 -28.03 -5.22 -7.47
N VAL A 72 -28.53 -3.99 -7.39
CA VAL A 72 -29.95 -3.74 -7.08
C VAL A 72 -30.85 -4.35 -8.15
N ALA A 73 -30.54 -4.16 -9.42
CA ALA A 73 -31.28 -4.74 -10.53
C ALA A 73 -31.26 -6.28 -10.50
N LEU A 74 -30.09 -6.86 -10.23
CA LEU A 74 -29.95 -8.32 -10.09
C LEU A 74 -30.83 -8.86 -8.97
N LEU A 75 -30.81 -8.23 -7.80
CA LEU A 75 -31.65 -8.67 -6.66
C LEU A 75 -33.15 -8.49 -6.93
N ALA A 76 -33.53 -7.40 -7.58
CA ALA A 76 -34.93 -7.14 -7.92
C ALA A 76 -35.53 -8.22 -8.84
N ILE A 77 -34.73 -8.89 -9.65
CA ILE A 77 -35.15 -9.98 -10.54
C ILE A 77 -34.93 -11.34 -9.88
N ALA A 78 -33.72 -11.58 -9.30
CA ALA A 78 -33.35 -12.88 -8.79
C ALA A 78 -34.17 -13.32 -7.57
N VAL A 79 -34.56 -12.37 -6.70
CA VAL A 79 -35.37 -12.69 -5.51
C VAL A 79 -36.76 -13.23 -5.83
N PRO A 80 -37.57 -12.57 -6.66
CA PRO A 80 -38.88 -13.12 -7.06
C PRO A 80 -38.79 -14.44 -7.83
N VAL A 81 -37.82 -14.55 -8.75
CA VAL A 81 -37.60 -15.76 -9.55
C VAL A 81 -37.20 -16.93 -8.65
N ALA A 82 -36.25 -16.72 -7.75
CA ALA A 82 -35.80 -17.75 -6.81
C ALA A 82 -36.90 -18.17 -5.82
N TRP A 83 -37.73 -17.21 -5.37
CA TRP A 83 -38.86 -17.49 -4.52
C TRP A 83 -39.91 -18.37 -5.25
N LEU A 84 -40.27 -18.04 -6.49
CA LEU A 84 -41.21 -18.83 -7.29
C LEU A 84 -40.64 -20.23 -7.56
N ALA A 85 -39.44 -20.34 -8.08
CA ALA A 85 -38.80 -21.61 -8.42
C ALA A 85 -38.58 -22.48 -7.18
N GLY A 86 -38.06 -21.91 -6.09
CA GLY A 86 -37.81 -22.61 -4.83
C GLY A 86 -39.12 -23.08 -4.17
N SER A 87 -40.16 -22.25 -4.20
CA SER A 87 -41.48 -22.64 -3.66
C SER A 87 -42.13 -23.73 -4.48
N ALA A 88 -42.03 -23.68 -5.82
CA ALA A 88 -42.54 -24.73 -6.69
C ALA A 88 -41.80 -26.07 -6.45
N LEU A 89 -40.49 -26.03 -6.29
CA LEU A 89 -39.67 -27.21 -5.97
C LEU A 89 -40.07 -27.80 -4.60
N ALA A 90 -40.19 -26.95 -3.57
CA ALA A 90 -40.57 -27.39 -2.23
C ALA A 90 -41.99 -28.03 -2.22
N ALA A 91 -42.96 -27.42 -2.90
CA ALA A 91 -44.28 -27.99 -3.05
C ALA A 91 -44.26 -29.35 -3.75
N ALA A 92 -43.48 -29.51 -4.81
CA ALA A 92 -43.31 -30.78 -5.51
C ALA A 92 -42.70 -31.86 -4.59
N LEU A 93 -41.68 -31.53 -3.79
CA LEU A 93 -41.06 -32.44 -2.83
C LEU A 93 -41.99 -32.87 -1.71
N LEU A 94 -42.92 -32.00 -1.32
CA LEU A 94 -43.91 -32.29 -0.27
C LEU A 94 -45.22 -32.86 -0.81
N GLY A 95 -45.31 -33.08 -2.12
CA GLY A 95 -46.57 -33.59 -2.76
C GLY A 95 -47.74 -32.62 -2.68
N GLN A 96 -47.49 -31.33 -2.56
CA GLN A 96 -48.52 -30.31 -2.41
C GLN A 96 -48.80 -29.56 -3.75
N PRO A 97 -50.01 -29.09 -3.98
CA PRO A 97 -50.26 -28.24 -5.14
C PRO A 97 -49.56 -26.91 -4.99
N TRP A 98 -48.84 -26.46 -6.02
CA TRP A 98 -48.03 -25.23 -5.99
C TRP A 98 -48.79 -23.97 -5.53
N ARG A 99 -50.09 -23.93 -5.73
CA ARG A 99 -50.97 -22.82 -5.28
C ARG A 99 -51.07 -22.69 -3.77
N SER A 100 -50.87 -23.77 -3.00
CA SER A 100 -50.89 -23.72 -1.54
C SER A 100 -49.71 -22.93 -0.97
N ALA A 101 -48.57 -22.91 -1.66
CA ALA A 101 -47.38 -22.15 -1.27
C ALA A 101 -47.63 -20.62 -1.36
N ILE A 102 -48.49 -20.16 -2.23
CA ILE A 102 -48.81 -18.74 -2.41
C ILE A 102 -49.88 -18.28 -1.44
N SER A 103 -50.87 -19.16 -1.08
CA SER A 103 -52.03 -18.79 -0.30
C SER A 103 -51.81 -18.73 1.22
N GLN A 104 -50.83 -19.46 1.76
CA GLN A 104 -50.54 -19.52 3.21
C GLN A 104 -49.32 -18.67 3.59
N GLY A 105 -49.54 -17.36 3.73
CA GLY A 105 -48.44 -16.46 4.21
C GLY A 105 -47.42 -16.10 3.14
N GLY A 106 -47.67 -16.37 1.84
CA GLY A 106 -46.72 -16.20 0.74
C GLY A 106 -46.06 -14.81 0.67
N LEU A 107 -46.80 -13.75 0.98
CA LEU A 107 -46.27 -12.39 1.02
C LEU A 107 -45.28 -12.20 2.18
N ALA A 108 -45.54 -12.75 3.37
CA ALA A 108 -44.63 -12.66 4.52
C ALA A 108 -43.35 -13.44 4.26
N VAL A 109 -43.45 -14.66 3.72
CA VAL A 109 -42.30 -15.47 3.34
C VAL A 109 -41.46 -14.79 2.25
N LEU A 110 -42.11 -14.18 1.24
CA LEU A 110 -41.42 -13.40 0.20
C LEU A 110 -40.66 -12.21 0.81
N MET A 111 -41.31 -11.44 1.70
CA MET A 111 -40.65 -10.28 2.35
C MET A 111 -39.45 -10.70 3.21
N ILE A 112 -39.57 -11.77 4.01
CA ILE A 112 -38.47 -12.31 4.82
C ILE A 112 -37.35 -12.79 3.92
N THR A 113 -37.66 -13.50 2.84
CA THR A 113 -36.68 -14.01 1.88
C THR A 113 -35.97 -12.86 1.15
N ALA A 114 -36.72 -11.82 0.75
CA ALA A 114 -36.15 -10.62 0.14
C ALA A 114 -35.21 -9.88 1.11
N ALA A 115 -35.64 -9.64 2.35
CA ALA A 115 -34.86 -9.00 3.37
C ALA A 115 -33.56 -9.79 3.65
N ALA A 116 -33.67 -11.10 3.81
CA ALA A 116 -32.54 -12.00 4.03
C ALA A 116 -31.56 -11.99 2.84
N GLY A 117 -32.07 -12.03 1.62
CA GLY A 117 -31.25 -11.95 0.40
C GLY A 117 -30.53 -10.61 0.25
N ILE A 118 -31.21 -9.52 0.54
CA ILE A 118 -30.61 -8.17 0.52
C ILE A 118 -29.51 -8.05 1.57
N VAL A 119 -29.80 -8.42 2.82
CA VAL A 119 -28.84 -8.35 3.92
C VAL A 119 -27.62 -9.25 3.66
N GLY A 120 -27.84 -10.49 3.25
CA GLY A 120 -26.77 -11.43 2.93
C GLY A 120 -25.89 -10.92 1.78
N THR A 121 -26.50 -10.48 0.69
CA THR A 121 -25.77 -9.96 -0.46
C THR A 121 -25.00 -8.68 -0.11
N PHE A 122 -25.61 -7.75 0.63
CA PHE A 122 -24.96 -6.54 1.11
C PHE A 122 -23.78 -6.87 2.03
N PHE A 123 -23.92 -7.83 2.93
CA PHE A 123 -22.85 -8.28 3.82
C PHE A 123 -21.65 -8.84 3.04
N PHE A 124 -21.88 -9.74 2.08
CA PHE A 124 -20.79 -10.30 1.27
C PHE A 124 -20.18 -9.27 0.32
N TRP A 125 -20.97 -8.35 -0.21
CA TRP A 125 -20.50 -7.28 -1.06
C TRP A 125 -19.58 -6.31 -0.28
N THR A 126 -20.02 -5.86 0.92
CA THR A 126 -19.22 -4.97 1.77
C THR A 126 -17.94 -5.62 2.27
N ARG A 127 -18.00 -6.88 2.74
CA ARG A 127 -16.81 -7.64 3.13
C ARG A 127 -15.78 -7.75 2.01
N GLY A 128 -16.27 -8.05 0.83
CA GLY A 128 -15.37 -8.14 -0.31
C GLY A 128 -14.78 -6.79 -0.72
N ARG A 129 -15.52 -5.70 -0.55
CA ARG A 129 -15.02 -4.34 -0.83
C ARG A 129 -13.95 -3.91 0.17
N LEU A 130 -14.15 -4.20 1.45
CA LEU A 130 -13.16 -3.96 2.51
C LEU A 130 -11.87 -4.74 2.28
N ALA A 131 -11.97 -6.01 1.88
CA ALA A 131 -10.80 -6.83 1.56
C ALA A 131 -10.00 -6.27 0.36
N GLN A 132 -10.67 -5.74 -0.67
CA GLN A 132 -10.00 -5.09 -1.80
C GLN A 132 -9.31 -3.78 -1.39
N ILE A 133 -9.99 -2.93 -0.60
CA ILE A 133 -9.39 -1.69 -0.09
C ILE A 133 -8.13 -2.01 0.72
N GLY A 134 -8.19 -3.02 1.61
CA GLY A 134 -7.02 -3.48 2.36
C GLY A 134 -5.88 -3.98 1.48
N ALA A 135 -6.18 -4.76 0.45
CA ALA A 135 -5.17 -5.24 -0.50
C ALA A 135 -4.54 -4.09 -1.32
N HIS A 136 -5.34 -3.12 -1.78
CA HIS A 136 -4.82 -1.95 -2.47
C HIS A 136 -3.97 -1.06 -1.56
N ALA A 137 -4.37 -0.87 -0.31
CA ALA A 137 -3.59 -0.12 0.68
C ALA A 137 -2.24 -0.80 0.95
N ALA A 138 -2.22 -2.10 1.19
CA ALA A 138 -0.98 -2.87 1.37
C ALA A 138 -0.09 -2.84 0.11
N GLN A 139 -0.68 -2.91 -1.08
CA GLN A 139 0.07 -2.81 -2.33
C GLN A 139 0.63 -1.40 -2.57
N ALA A 140 -0.11 -0.35 -2.20
CA ALA A 140 0.37 1.03 -2.25
C ALA A 140 1.52 1.24 -1.25
N GLU A 141 1.40 0.71 -0.04
CA GLU A 141 2.47 0.75 0.97
C GLU A 141 3.74 0.02 0.49
N LEU A 142 3.60 -1.17 -0.09
CA LEU A 142 4.73 -1.88 -0.71
C LEU A 142 5.38 -1.08 -1.84
N ARG A 143 4.60 -0.44 -2.69
CA ARG A 143 5.15 0.43 -3.76
C ARG A 143 5.86 1.66 -3.20
N MET A 144 5.33 2.28 -2.14
CA MET A 144 6.01 3.38 -1.45
C MET A 144 7.34 2.93 -0.84
N LEU A 145 7.39 1.77 -0.19
CA LEU A 145 8.61 1.19 0.36
C LEU A 145 9.64 0.86 -0.74
N GLN A 146 9.19 0.33 -1.88
CA GLN A 146 10.06 0.05 -3.03
C GLN A 146 10.59 1.32 -3.71
N ALA A 147 9.82 2.42 -3.70
CA ALA A 147 10.24 3.70 -4.28
C ALA A 147 11.27 4.46 -3.42
N GLN A 148 11.44 4.09 -2.15
CA GLN A 148 12.36 4.74 -1.22
C GLN A 148 13.83 4.28 -1.37
N ILE A 149 14.06 3.13 -1.99
CA ILE A 149 15.41 2.70 -2.36
C ILE A 149 15.54 2.91 -3.86
N GLU A 150 16.49 3.73 -4.31
CA GLU A 150 16.72 3.93 -5.74
C GLU A 150 17.05 2.59 -6.40
N PRO A 151 16.21 2.06 -7.34
CA PRO A 151 16.43 0.74 -7.91
C PRO A 151 17.77 0.66 -8.66
N HIS A 152 18.17 1.75 -9.30
CA HIS A 152 19.44 1.83 -10.02
C HIS A 152 20.66 1.72 -9.09
N PHE A 153 20.61 2.35 -7.91
CA PHE A 153 21.64 2.18 -6.87
C PHE A 153 21.77 0.72 -6.45
N LEU A 154 20.64 0.06 -6.17
CA LEU A 154 20.63 -1.34 -5.73
C LEU A 154 21.21 -2.27 -6.81
N PHE A 155 20.77 -2.15 -8.07
CA PHE A 155 21.30 -2.96 -9.17
C PHE A 155 22.80 -2.76 -9.39
N ASN A 156 23.28 -1.51 -9.34
CA ASN A 156 24.70 -1.21 -9.49
C ASN A 156 25.53 -1.73 -8.30
N THR A 157 24.98 -1.68 -7.09
CA THR A 157 25.64 -2.21 -5.89
C THR A 157 25.75 -3.73 -5.96
N LEU A 158 24.70 -4.43 -6.40
CA LEU A 158 24.73 -5.89 -6.58
C LEU A 158 25.67 -6.32 -7.70
N ALA A 159 25.71 -5.60 -8.83
CA ALA A 159 26.65 -5.89 -9.92
C ALA A 159 28.11 -5.70 -9.48
N ASN A 160 28.39 -4.68 -8.68
CA ASN A 160 29.73 -4.47 -8.12
C ASN A 160 30.08 -5.55 -7.08
N LEU A 161 29.13 -5.94 -6.23
CA LEU A 161 29.33 -7.04 -5.29
C LEU A 161 29.66 -8.35 -6.01
N ASP A 162 28.95 -8.68 -7.10
CA ASP A 162 29.22 -9.87 -7.91
C ASP A 162 30.65 -9.84 -8.48
N ALA A 163 31.09 -8.71 -9.02
CA ALA A 163 32.45 -8.54 -9.50
C ALA A 163 33.50 -8.70 -8.38
N LEU A 164 33.22 -8.17 -7.18
CA LEU A 164 34.11 -8.28 -6.02
C LEU A 164 34.17 -9.70 -5.46
N ILE A 165 33.12 -10.48 -5.55
CA ILE A 165 33.14 -11.90 -5.12
C ILE A 165 34.23 -12.68 -5.86
N ALA A 166 34.43 -12.39 -7.14
CA ALA A 166 35.45 -13.05 -7.94
C ALA A 166 36.85 -12.45 -7.76
N SER A 167 36.97 -11.12 -7.55
CA SER A 167 38.26 -10.39 -7.56
C SER A 167 38.83 -10.10 -6.18
N ASP A 168 37.99 -9.79 -5.16
CA ASP A 168 38.34 -9.42 -3.80
C ASP A 168 37.28 -9.90 -2.81
N PRO A 169 37.23 -11.19 -2.46
CA PRO A 169 36.21 -11.77 -1.58
C PRO A 169 36.14 -11.11 -0.18
N PRO A 170 37.25 -10.72 0.47
CA PRO A 170 37.18 -9.99 1.72
C PRO A 170 36.40 -8.66 1.61
N ARG A 171 36.68 -7.89 0.56
CA ARG A 171 36.04 -6.60 0.30
C ARG A 171 34.55 -6.80 -0.09
N ALA A 172 34.23 -7.88 -0.81
CA ALA A 172 32.84 -8.26 -1.10
C ALA A 172 32.03 -8.50 0.18
N ARG A 173 32.62 -9.17 1.19
CA ARG A 173 31.95 -9.40 2.49
C ARG A 173 31.69 -8.09 3.25
N VAL A 174 32.64 -7.17 3.24
CA VAL A 174 32.47 -5.84 3.86
C VAL A 174 31.33 -5.09 3.15
N MET A 175 31.33 -5.07 1.82
CA MET A 175 30.27 -4.43 1.03
C MET A 175 28.89 -5.04 1.29
N LEU A 176 28.79 -6.37 1.41
CA LEU A 176 27.54 -7.05 1.74
C LEU A 176 27.03 -6.68 3.15
N GLY A 177 27.95 -6.55 4.13
CA GLY A 177 27.63 -6.08 5.46
C GLY A 177 27.00 -4.68 5.44
N HIS A 178 27.71 -3.72 4.83
CA HIS A 178 27.21 -2.34 4.68
C HIS A 178 25.87 -2.27 3.93
N LEU A 179 25.69 -3.07 2.87
CA LEU A 179 24.42 -3.13 2.13
C LEU A 179 23.27 -3.61 3.01
N ASN A 180 23.49 -4.67 3.79
CA ASN A 180 22.47 -5.20 4.70
C ASN A 180 22.08 -4.18 5.78
N ASP A 181 23.07 -3.52 6.38
CA ASP A 181 22.85 -2.52 7.43
C ASP A 181 22.13 -1.28 6.86
N TYR A 182 22.54 -0.78 5.69
CA TYR A 182 21.86 0.30 4.99
C TYR A 182 20.41 -0.03 4.66
N LEU A 183 20.14 -1.22 4.09
CA LEU A 183 18.77 -1.64 3.76
C LEU A 183 17.89 -1.73 5.00
N ARG A 184 18.39 -2.31 6.09
CA ARG A 184 17.65 -2.39 7.36
C ARG A 184 17.33 -1.01 7.93
N ALA A 185 18.32 -0.12 7.95
CA ALA A 185 18.17 1.23 8.48
C ALA A 185 17.18 2.05 7.63
N THR A 186 17.27 1.96 6.29
CA THR A 186 16.37 2.62 5.36
C THR A 186 14.93 2.15 5.55
N LEU A 187 14.70 0.83 5.63
CA LEU A 187 13.36 0.27 5.85
C LEU A 187 12.79 0.63 7.23
N ALA A 188 13.64 0.74 8.25
CA ALA A 188 13.22 1.18 9.58
C ALA A 188 12.85 2.68 9.60
N ALA A 189 13.64 3.52 8.94
CA ALA A 189 13.39 4.96 8.81
C ALA A 189 12.11 5.25 8.03
N ALA A 190 11.85 4.49 6.96
CA ALA A 190 10.67 4.64 6.11
C ALA A 190 9.33 4.45 6.83
N ARG A 191 9.31 3.74 7.95
CA ARG A 191 8.12 3.47 8.76
C ARG A 191 7.88 4.50 9.86
N ARG A 192 8.77 5.47 10.03
CA ARG A 192 8.69 6.50 11.08
C ARG A 192 8.32 7.84 10.48
N GLU A 193 7.52 8.60 11.18
CA GLU A 193 7.21 9.97 10.81
C GLU A 193 8.38 10.93 11.10
N ARG A 194 9.16 10.62 12.11
CA ARG A 194 10.34 11.39 12.53
C ARG A 194 11.45 10.46 13.00
N HIS A 195 12.67 10.89 12.80
CA HIS A 195 13.87 10.31 13.39
C HIS A 195 14.83 11.45 13.83
N THR A 196 15.98 11.11 14.40
CA THR A 196 16.96 12.09 14.86
C THR A 196 17.96 12.43 13.74
N LEU A 197 18.63 13.59 13.86
CA LEU A 197 19.75 13.92 12.99
C LEU A 197 20.86 12.84 13.04
N ARG A 198 21.11 12.23 14.19
CA ARG A 198 22.04 11.09 14.33
C ARG A 198 21.66 9.93 13.42
N GLU A 199 20.37 9.58 13.40
CA GLU A 199 19.88 8.49 12.55
C GLU A 199 19.96 8.85 11.06
N GLU A 200 19.68 10.10 10.67
CA GLU A 200 19.85 10.58 9.29
C GLU A 200 21.30 10.52 8.84
N PHE A 201 22.24 11.02 9.68
CA PHE A 201 23.67 10.98 9.37
C PHE A 201 24.22 9.55 9.34
N ALA A 202 23.71 8.64 10.17
CA ALA A 202 24.06 7.22 10.11
C ALA A 202 23.61 6.57 8.81
N LEU A 203 22.40 6.90 8.31
CA LEU A 203 21.92 6.45 7.00
C LEU A 203 22.80 6.97 5.86
N LEU A 204 23.19 8.24 5.90
CA LEU A 204 24.07 8.84 4.92
C LEU A 204 25.46 8.21 4.94
N SER A 205 26.01 7.91 6.12
CA SER A 205 27.30 7.20 6.25
C SER A 205 27.25 5.85 5.56
N GLY A 206 26.24 5.02 5.87
CA GLY A 206 26.08 3.71 5.23
C GLY A 206 25.94 3.78 3.71
N TYR A 207 25.18 4.75 3.21
CA TYR A 207 25.05 5.00 1.77
C TYR A 207 26.38 5.41 1.11
N LEU A 208 27.08 6.37 1.69
CA LEU A 208 28.33 6.89 1.16
C LEU A 208 29.47 5.87 1.25
N GLU A 209 29.52 5.04 2.29
CA GLU A 209 30.49 3.94 2.43
C GLU A 209 30.30 2.89 1.31
N LEU A 210 29.07 2.52 0.97
CA LEU A 210 28.77 1.65 -0.17
C LEU A 210 29.26 2.25 -1.49
N LEU A 211 29.02 3.55 -1.68
CA LEU A 211 29.47 4.27 -2.87
C LEU A 211 31.01 4.40 -2.91
N ALA A 212 31.67 4.61 -1.77
CA ALA A 212 33.12 4.66 -1.69
C ALA A 212 33.78 3.32 -2.04
N ILE A 213 33.16 2.19 -1.68
CA ILE A 213 33.61 0.86 -2.14
C ILE A 213 33.50 0.76 -3.67
N ARG A 214 32.40 1.27 -4.26
CA ARG A 214 32.15 1.22 -5.71
C ARG A 214 33.04 2.17 -6.50
N MET A 215 33.16 3.42 -6.05
CA MET A 215 33.87 4.47 -6.79
C MET A 215 35.38 4.49 -6.47
N GLY A 216 35.79 3.83 -5.38
CA GLY A 216 37.18 3.82 -4.93
C GLY A 216 37.68 5.22 -4.61
N PRO A 217 38.91 5.57 -4.99
CA PRO A 217 39.52 6.88 -4.67
C PRO A 217 38.82 8.06 -5.36
N ARG A 218 37.85 7.79 -6.26
CA ARG A 218 37.08 8.85 -6.92
C ARG A 218 36.00 9.48 -6.02
N LEU A 219 35.69 8.91 -4.86
CA LEU A 219 34.73 9.48 -3.91
C LEU A 219 35.40 9.69 -2.57
N ALA A 220 35.48 10.95 -2.14
CA ALA A 220 35.73 11.33 -0.78
C ALA A 220 34.49 11.93 -0.16
N PHE A 221 34.24 11.70 1.14
CA PHE A 221 33.11 12.35 1.81
C PHE A 221 33.48 12.74 3.25
N THR A 222 32.74 13.73 3.76
CA THR A 222 32.88 14.22 5.15
C THR A 222 31.47 14.47 5.70
N LEU A 223 31.23 13.95 6.91
CA LEU A 223 29.96 14.14 7.63
C LEU A 223 30.25 14.91 8.93
N GLU A 224 29.71 16.10 9.08
CA GLU A 224 29.92 16.97 10.23
C GLU A 224 28.60 17.17 10.99
N LEU A 225 28.43 16.44 12.07
CA LEU A 225 27.29 16.52 12.98
C LEU A 225 27.78 16.89 14.38
N PRO A 226 27.54 18.13 14.85
CA PRO A 226 27.77 18.50 16.23
C PRO A 226 26.93 17.64 17.17
N GLU A 227 27.53 17.12 18.25
CA GLU A 227 26.84 16.25 19.22
C GLU A 227 25.60 16.91 19.82
N ALA A 228 25.66 18.23 20.03
CA ALA A 228 24.54 19.01 20.53
C ALA A 228 23.28 18.97 19.63
N LEU A 229 23.46 18.69 18.33
CA LEU A 229 22.36 18.61 17.35
C LEU A 229 21.93 17.16 17.05
N ALA A 230 22.65 16.19 17.55
CA ALA A 230 22.44 14.80 17.18
C ALA A 230 21.04 14.27 17.54
N ALA A 231 20.41 14.80 18.59
CA ALA A 231 19.07 14.40 19.04
C ALA A 231 17.94 15.20 18.39
N GLU A 232 18.24 16.22 17.54
CA GLU A 232 17.22 17.02 16.89
C GLU A 232 16.32 16.18 15.98
N PRO A 233 14.98 16.32 16.09
CA PRO A 233 14.04 15.55 15.30
C PRO A 233 13.98 16.06 13.85
N LEU A 234 14.03 15.14 12.91
CA LEU A 234 14.02 15.40 11.47
C LEU A 234 13.06 14.44 10.76
N PRO A 235 12.37 14.85 9.68
CA PRO A 235 11.73 13.92 8.77
C PRO A 235 12.76 13.00 8.12
N PRO A 236 12.50 11.66 8.05
CA PRO A 236 13.47 10.71 7.50
C PRO A 236 13.82 11.01 6.05
N MET A 237 15.07 10.70 5.65
CA MET A 237 15.57 10.77 4.26
C MET A 237 15.47 12.18 3.63
N LEU A 238 15.61 13.23 4.44
CA LEU A 238 15.57 14.59 3.95
C LEU A 238 16.88 15.00 3.26
N LEU A 239 18.02 14.62 3.86
CA LEU A 239 19.34 14.87 3.30
C LEU A 239 19.74 13.85 2.23
N GLN A 240 19.22 12.64 2.30
CA GLN A 240 19.59 11.56 1.37
C GLN A 240 19.37 11.98 -0.09
N LEU A 241 18.24 12.61 -0.41
CA LEU A 241 17.96 13.08 -1.77
C LEU A 241 18.99 14.09 -2.27
N LEU A 242 19.46 14.98 -1.41
CA LEU A 242 20.49 15.97 -1.78
C LEU A 242 21.85 15.31 -2.01
N VAL A 243 22.20 14.34 -1.17
CA VAL A 243 23.43 13.54 -1.32
C VAL A 243 23.37 12.69 -2.59
N GLU A 244 22.25 12.04 -2.88
CA GLU A 244 22.02 11.30 -4.13
C GLU A 244 22.18 12.20 -5.36
N ASN A 245 21.64 13.42 -5.32
CA ASN A 245 21.80 14.41 -6.38
C ASN A 245 23.27 14.83 -6.56
N ALA A 246 23.99 15.12 -5.48
CA ALA A 246 25.41 15.47 -5.50
C ALA A 246 26.25 14.35 -6.16
N ILE A 247 26.00 13.10 -5.78
CA ILE A 247 26.69 11.95 -6.39
C ILE A 247 26.33 11.80 -7.86
N LYS A 248 25.05 11.66 -8.18
CA LYS A 248 24.56 11.29 -9.51
C LYS A 248 24.80 12.36 -10.57
N HIS A 249 24.59 13.61 -10.19
CA HIS A 249 24.69 14.73 -11.11
C HIS A 249 26.03 15.46 -11.03
N GLY A 250 26.66 15.49 -9.85
CA GLY A 250 27.92 16.15 -9.63
C GLY A 250 29.12 15.23 -9.90
N LEU A 251 29.23 14.10 -9.21
CA LEU A 251 30.47 13.35 -9.11
C LEU A 251 30.58 12.13 -10.04
N GLU A 252 29.52 11.34 -10.24
CA GLU A 252 29.59 10.14 -11.10
C GLU A 252 30.04 10.47 -12.53
N ARG A 253 29.62 11.63 -13.04
CA ARG A 253 29.94 12.13 -14.39
C ARG A 253 31.29 12.83 -14.48
N LYS A 254 31.91 13.19 -13.36
CA LYS A 254 33.22 13.84 -13.30
C LYS A 254 34.31 12.78 -13.33
N VAL A 255 35.17 12.79 -14.36
CA VAL A 255 36.20 11.76 -14.58
C VAL A 255 37.10 11.60 -13.36
N GLY A 256 37.55 12.70 -12.74
CA GLY A 256 38.39 12.71 -11.56
C GLY A 256 37.71 12.36 -10.25
N GLY A 257 36.35 12.18 -10.28
CA GLY A 257 35.58 12.08 -9.03
C GLY A 257 35.53 13.39 -8.26
N GLY A 258 35.33 13.32 -6.96
CA GLY A 258 35.26 14.50 -6.11
C GLY A 258 34.87 14.19 -4.67
N ARG A 259 34.46 15.24 -3.98
CA ARG A 259 34.11 15.21 -2.56
C ARG A 259 32.68 15.64 -2.34
N VAL A 260 32.01 14.98 -1.39
CA VAL A 260 30.74 15.42 -0.80
C VAL A 260 30.96 15.76 0.68
N MET A 261 30.46 16.92 1.10
CA MET A 261 30.45 17.32 2.50
C MET A 261 29.02 17.51 2.94
N VAL A 262 28.64 16.91 4.06
CA VAL A 262 27.33 17.10 4.71
C VAL A 262 27.57 17.69 6.09
N ARG A 263 26.91 18.80 6.37
CA ARG A 263 27.08 19.53 7.64
C ARG A 263 25.71 19.88 8.23
N ALA A 264 25.61 19.78 9.55
CA ALA A 264 24.53 20.36 10.34
C ALA A 264 25.07 21.51 11.22
N ALA A 265 24.37 22.61 11.26
CA ALA A 265 24.73 23.78 12.07
C ALA A 265 23.48 24.51 12.57
N LEU A 266 23.64 25.37 13.58
CA LEU A 266 22.62 26.34 13.97
C LEU A 266 23.02 27.72 13.44
N ASP A 267 22.06 28.41 12.83
CA ASP A 267 22.13 29.83 12.52
C ASP A 267 21.05 30.53 13.36
N GLY A 268 21.50 31.13 14.46
CA GLY A 268 20.59 31.60 15.51
C GLY A 268 19.77 30.46 16.10
N ARG A 269 18.46 30.44 15.83
CA ARG A 269 17.53 29.39 16.27
C ARG A 269 17.11 28.44 15.14
N LYS A 270 17.66 28.60 13.94
CA LYS A 270 17.31 27.78 12.79
C LYS A 270 18.32 26.65 12.61
N LEU A 271 17.83 25.46 12.31
CA LEU A 271 18.67 24.36 11.91
C LEU A 271 19.01 24.49 10.43
N VAL A 272 20.29 24.55 10.13
CA VAL A 272 20.84 24.64 8.76
C VAL A 272 21.54 23.35 8.42
N LEU A 273 21.06 22.68 7.38
CA LEU A 273 21.63 21.43 6.86
C LEU A 273 22.20 21.72 5.47
N THR A 274 23.46 21.46 5.28
CA THR A 274 24.17 21.77 4.03
C THR A 274 24.76 20.50 3.43
N VAL A 275 24.53 20.30 2.13
CA VAL A 275 25.20 19.29 1.30
C VAL A 275 25.98 20.03 0.24
N GLU A 276 27.28 19.84 0.21
CA GLU A 276 28.19 20.50 -0.72
C GLU A 276 28.96 19.44 -1.51
N ASP A 277 29.03 19.61 -2.83
CA ASP A 277 29.88 18.82 -3.72
C ASP A 277 30.85 19.72 -4.50
N ASP A 278 31.92 19.15 -4.99
CA ASP A 278 32.87 19.78 -5.90
C ASP A 278 32.70 19.26 -7.35
N GLY A 279 31.48 18.88 -7.73
CA GLY A 279 31.12 18.25 -8.99
C GLY A 279 31.11 19.17 -10.21
N LEU A 280 30.13 18.97 -11.09
CA LEU A 280 30.02 19.70 -12.37
C LEU A 280 29.14 20.96 -12.32
N GLY A 281 28.57 21.30 -11.14
CA GLY A 281 27.71 22.46 -10.96
C GLY A 281 26.29 22.30 -11.54
N LEU A 282 25.42 23.29 -11.29
CA LEU A 282 24.01 23.29 -11.72
C LEU A 282 23.86 23.33 -13.24
N GLY A 283 24.79 23.94 -13.95
CA GLY A 283 24.75 24.07 -15.40
C GLY A 283 24.78 22.75 -16.16
N ALA A 284 25.56 21.78 -15.67
CA ALA A 284 25.66 20.44 -16.24
C ALA A 284 24.44 19.55 -15.97
N SER A 285 23.63 19.90 -14.96
CA SER A 285 22.46 19.14 -14.52
C SER A 285 21.18 19.43 -15.35
N ARG A 286 21.18 20.46 -16.18
CA ARG A 286 19.98 20.88 -16.94
C ARG A 286 19.54 19.93 -18.04
N SER A 287 20.31 18.92 -18.40
CA SER A 287 20.05 18.13 -19.59
C SER A 287 19.20 16.87 -19.42
N VAL A 288 18.96 16.28 -18.23
CA VAL A 288 18.01 15.14 -18.09
C VAL A 288 17.59 14.94 -16.61
N GLY A 289 16.36 15.29 -16.26
CA GLY A 289 15.66 14.72 -15.09
C GLY A 289 16.02 15.24 -13.67
N GLY A 290 16.96 16.17 -13.52
CA GLY A 290 17.45 16.64 -12.21
C GLY A 290 16.48 17.56 -11.42
N GLY A 291 15.35 17.97 -12.02
CA GLY A 291 14.41 18.88 -11.37
C GLY A 291 13.33 18.23 -10.50
N VAL A 292 13.00 16.98 -10.76
CA VAL A 292 11.84 16.32 -10.10
C VAL A 292 12.08 16.05 -8.62
N GLY A 293 13.25 15.54 -8.26
CA GLY A 293 13.57 15.23 -6.86
C GLY A 293 13.63 16.48 -5.97
N VAL A 294 14.27 17.55 -6.46
CA VAL A 294 14.34 18.84 -5.76
C VAL A 294 12.96 19.50 -5.63
N ALA A 295 12.12 19.39 -6.66
CA ALA A 295 10.74 19.89 -6.61
C ALA A 295 9.93 19.15 -5.54
N HIS A 296 9.97 17.83 -5.50
CA HIS A 296 9.31 17.01 -4.48
C HIS A 296 9.83 17.33 -3.06
N LEU A 297 11.14 17.59 -2.92
CA LEU A 297 11.68 17.98 -1.63
C LEU A 297 11.14 19.35 -1.17
N ARG A 298 11.00 20.32 -2.07
CA ARG A 298 10.38 21.62 -1.76
C ARG A 298 8.92 21.45 -1.36
N GLU A 299 8.15 20.67 -2.10
CA GLU A 299 6.75 20.35 -1.77
C GLU A 299 6.64 19.69 -0.39
N ARG A 300 7.51 18.72 -0.11
CA ARG A 300 7.55 18.04 1.19
C ARG A 300 7.89 18.99 2.34
N LEU A 301 8.88 19.87 2.17
CA LEU A 301 9.24 20.87 3.15
C LEU A 301 8.08 21.87 3.38
N ALA A 302 7.42 22.31 2.32
CA ALA A 302 6.26 23.19 2.42
C ALA A 302 5.08 22.53 3.15
N ALA A 303 4.84 21.23 2.89
CA ALA A 303 3.78 20.48 3.57
C ALA A 303 4.07 20.28 5.07
N LEU A 304 5.33 20.05 5.45
CA LEU A 304 5.72 19.76 6.84
C LEU A 304 5.92 21.01 7.70
N TYR A 305 6.44 22.09 7.11
CA TYR A 305 6.89 23.29 7.84
C TYR A 305 6.21 24.58 7.37
N GLY A 306 5.30 24.51 6.38
CA GLY A 306 4.72 25.69 5.76
C GLY A 306 5.78 26.61 5.17
N GLY A 307 5.67 27.92 5.39
CA GLY A 307 6.67 28.91 4.95
C GLY A 307 7.92 29.00 5.85
N GLY A 308 8.01 28.17 6.90
CA GLY A 308 9.12 28.23 7.85
C GLY A 308 10.41 27.55 7.38
N ALA A 309 10.34 26.66 6.37
CA ALA A 309 11.47 25.97 5.79
C ALA A 309 11.84 26.53 4.41
N ALA A 310 13.14 26.50 4.07
CA ALA A 310 13.65 26.90 2.76
C ALA A 310 14.64 25.88 2.23
N LEU A 311 14.65 25.68 0.90
CA LEU A 311 15.68 24.91 0.17
C LEU A 311 16.29 25.80 -0.90
N GLU A 312 17.57 26.04 -0.78
CA GLU A 312 18.39 26.79 -1.73
C GLU A 312 19.45 25.89 -2.37
N LEU A 313 19.67 26.08 -3.67
CA LEU A 313 20.76 25.44 -4.42
C LEU A 313 21.54 26.54 -5.11
N ARG A 314 22.87 26.54 -4.95
CA ARG A 314 23.76 27.51 -5.55
C ARG A 314 25.01 26.81 -6.08
N ASP A 315 25.57 27.31 -7.18
CA ASP A 315 26.91 26.93 -7.60
C ASP A 315 27.91 27.46 -6.56
N ASN A 316 28.93 26.65 -6.24
CA ASN A 316 29.95 27.00 -5.26
C ASN A 316 31.30 27.35 -5.94
N SER A 317 32.24 27.86 -5.16
CA SER A 317 33.59 28.26 -5.64
C SER A 317 34.44 27.08 -6.09
N SER A 318 34.11 25.85 -5.68
CA SER A 318 34.79 24.61 -6.09
C SER A 318 34.29 24.07 -7.44
N GLY A 319 33.34 24.73 -8.07
CA GLY A 319 32.74 24.35 -9.35
C GLY A 319 31.56 23.38 -9.25
N GLY A 320 31.19 22.94 -8.04
CA GLY A 320 30.05 22.08 -7.76
C GLY A 320 28.84 22.83 -7.23
N VAL A 321 28.00 22.16 -6.44
CA VAL A 321 26.75 22.68 -5.90
C VAL A 321 26.78 22.70 -4.39
N THR A 322 26.22 23.74 -3.80
CA THR A 322 25.83 23.78 -2.39
C THR A 322 24.31 23.79 -2.29
N ALA A 323 23.74 22.76 -1.68
CA ALA A 323 22.34 22.66 -1.35
C ALA A 323 22.14 22.92 0.15
N THR A 324 21.32 23.89 0.51
CA THR A 324 21.08 24.29 1.89
C THR A 324 19.61 24.16 2.22
N ILE A 325 19.29 23.37 3.25
CA ILE A 325 17.97 23.32 3.88
C ILE A 325 18.03 24.14 5.15
N THR A 326 17.14 25.10 5.28
CA THR A 326 16.94 25.88 6.52
C THR A 326 15.61 25.46 7.11
N LEU A 327 15.62 24.96 8.34
CA LEU A 327 14.43 24.56 9.09
C LEU A 327 14.18 25.54 10.24
N PRO A 328 12.91 25.83 10.57
CA PRO A 328 12.60 26.58 11.78
C PRO A 328 13.08 25.80 13.00
N GLU A 329 13.26 26.48 14.13
CA GLU A 329 13.59 25.83 15.40
C GLU A 329 12.64 24.64 15.63
N ALA A 330 13.21 23.50 15.99
CA ALA A 330 12.40 22.36 16.39
C ALA A 330 11.59 22.77 17.63
N THR A 331 10.31 23.06 17.42
CA THR A 331 9.38 23.25 18.52
C THR A 331 9.37 21.93 19.27
N HIS A 332 9.99 21.88 20.44
CA HIS A 332 9.80 20.77 21.36
C HIS A 332 8.29 20.67 21.58
N ALA A 333 7.65 19.77 20.82
CA ALA A 333 6.26 19.43 21.07
C ALA A 333 6.21 18.87 22.49
N ARG A 334 5.62 19.69 23.37
CA ARG A 334 5.30 19.32 24.74
C ARG A 334 4.38 18.12 24.79
#